data_eddd911a2a3ed93041f8c70607ace098
#
_entry.id   eddd911a2a3ed93041f8c70607ace098
#
_cell.length_a   1.000
_cell.length_b   1.000
_cell.length_c   1.000
_cell.angle_alpha   90.00
_cell.angle_beta   90.00
_cell.angle_gamma   90.00
#
_symmetry.space_group_name_H-M   'P 1'
#
loop_
_entity.id
_entity.type
_entity.pdbx_description
1 polymer ?
#
loop_
_entity_poly.entity_id
_entity_poly.type
_entity_poly.pdbx_seq_one_letter_code
_entity_poly.pdbx_strand_id
1 'polypeptide(L)'
;LCRLADQVDRIVTIISCPTKSLVNQWADECKKFNLKPIICSSEYSNWKGQVSEGISRASLNLEKYLTIVSTHETLKNNSFKKLISRIDREEMKVLLVADECHHLGATGAIENVYKDYDFTLGLSATPARFFDEEGTRFVESLLGTTIFTFGLKEAIQEGFLCPYEYYIHQVFLTEDETEEYEEITNKIKQMYRPSSNDNFNMLLKSDKKLSGLFNFRANILKKAVMKLVRFREIIQERRKDIKHTIVFCAPDMKELDKVASILKDADVISHRFTGEESQIERSKILEHFKSGVYQTLTSMNIFNEGIDVPTIREAFILSSSTNPTEYVQRRGRVLRVLNDGSKEKAIIHDFIVLPLLKECASISNDGKQILRKEIDRAFLFAENSMNGLTIMKKLNQILDKYLKMPRC
;
A
#
# COMPACT_ATOMS: atom_id res chain seq x y z
N LEU A 1 -19.14 11.65 11.86
CA LEU A 1 -18.97 13.07 12.18
C LEU A 1 -20.30 13.73 12.50
N CYS A 2 -21.29 13.74 11.62
CA CYS A 2 -22.57 14.41 11.82
C CYS A 2 -23.28 13.92 13.11
N ARG A 3 -23.38 12.61 13.33
CA ARG A 3 -24.00 12.07 14.55
C ARG A 3 -23.27 12.47 15.84
N LEU A 4 -21.94 12.56 15.81
CA LEU A 4 -21.16 13.02 16.96
C LEU A 4 -21.39 14.52 17.17
N ALA A 5 -21.41 15.29 16.09
CA ALA A 5 -21.66 16.72 16.11
C ALA A 5 -23.07 17.09 16.62
N ASP A 6 -24.04 16.17 16.53
CA ASP A 6 -25.38 16.34 17.11
C ASP A 6 -25.40 16.10 18.63
N GLN A 7 -24.39 15.39 19.17
CA GLN A 7 -24.29 15.03 20.58
C GLN A 7 -23.43 16.02 21.39
N VAL A 8 -22.63 16.85 20.71
CA VAL A 8 -21.76 17.84 21.35
C VAL A 8 -22.06 19.23 20.79
N ASP A 9 -22.02 20.24 21.65
CA ASP A 9 -22.35 21.61 21.24
C ASP A 9 -21.38 22.16 20.20
N ARG A 10 -20.09 21.94 20.39
CA ARG A 10 -19.02 22.41 19.51
C ARG A 10 -17.92 21.36 19.36
N ILE A 11 -17.46 21.20 18.14
CA ILE A 11 -16.42 20.21 17.83
C ILE A 11 -15.33 20.75 16.89
N VAL A 12 -14.09 20.49 17.26
CA VAL A 12 -12.92 20.66 16.41
C VAL A 12 -12.52 19.30 15.86
N THR A 13 -12.66 19.11 14.56
CA THR A 13 -12.29 17.87 13.89
C THR A 13 -10.94 18.03 13.21
N ILE A 14 -9.98 17.20 13.57
CA ILE A 14 -8.66 17.14 12.97
C ILE A 14 -8.58 15.86 12.14
N ILE A 15 -8.51 16.00 10.82
CA ILE A 15 -8.31 14.87 9.89
C ILE A 15 -6.84 14.84 9.53
N SER A 16 -6.18 13.74 9.81
CA SER A 16 -4.74 13.59 9.57
C SER A 16 -4.48 12.45 8.58
N CYS A 17 -3.62 12.71 7.59
CA CYS A 17 -3.30 11.80 6.49
C CYS A 17 -1.79 11.66 6.32
N PRO A 18 -1.28 10.57 5.71
CA PRO A 18 0.16 10.42 5.49
C PRO A 18 0.73 11.35 4.41
N THR A 19 -0.05 11.72 3.40
CA THR A 19 0.42 12.48 2.24
C THR A 19 -0.39 13.73 1.96
N LYS A 20 0.22 14.72 1.29
CA LYS A 20 -0.44 15.96 0.88
C LYS A 20 -1.57 15.71 -0.14
N SER A 21 -1.43 14.70 -0.99
CA SER A 21 -2.47 14.32 -1.94
C SER A 21 -3.76 13.89 -1.23
N LEU A 22 -3.64 13.07 -0.18
CA LEU A 22 -4.77 12.67 0.65
C LEU A 22 -5.36 13.85 1.44
N VAL A 23 -4.52 14.77 1.91
CA VAL A 23 -5.01 16.02 2.56
C VAL A 23 -5.92 16.80 1.62
N ASN A 24 -5.52 16.99 0.36
CA ASN A 24 -6.34 17.70 -0.63
C ASN A 24 -7.64 16.92 -0.94
N GLN A 25 -7.56 15.60 -1.07
CA GLN A 25 -8.73 14.75 -1.30
C GLN A 25 -9.72 14.84 -0.12
N TRP A 26 -9.24 14.75 1.12
CA TRP A 26 -10.09 14.92 2.30
C TRP A 26 -10.70 16.31 2.39
N ALA A 27 -9.94 17.36 2.04
CA ALA A 27 -10.47 18.71 2.00
C ALA A 27 -11.61 18.85 0.98
N ASP A 28 -11.47 18.24 -0.21
CA ASP A 28 -12.52 18.26 -1.23
C ASP A 28 -13.74 17.43 -0.81
N GLU A 29 -13.55 16.30 -0.14
CA GLU A 29 -14.66 15.53 0.43
C GLU A 29 -15.41 16.33 1.52
N CYS A 30 -14.70 17.01 2.41
CA CYS A 30 -15.29 17.87 3.43
C CYS A 30 -16.20 18.95 2.81
N LYS A 31 -15.79 19.59 1.70
CA LYS A 31 -16.57 20.61 1.01
C LYS A 31 -17.93 20.06 0.51
N LYS A 32 -18.00 18.79 0.11
CA LYS A 32 -19.27 18.15 -0.33
C LYS A 32 -20.32 18.10 0.81
N PHE A 33 -19.87 18.14 2.06
CA PHE A 33 -20.70 18.21 3.25
C PHE A 33 -20.83 19.63 3.82
N ASN A 34 -20.58 20.67 3.01
CA ASN A 34 -20.60 22.07 3.39
C ASN A 34 -19.64 22.44 4.54
N LEU A 35 -18.62 21.64 4.79
CA LEU A 35 -17.55 21.97 5.72
C LEU A 35 -16.50 22.85 5.02
N LYS A 36 -15.89 23.77 5.77
CA LYS A 36 -14.82 24.67 5.30
C LYS A 36 -13.50 24.26 5.94
N PRO A 37 -12.80 23.25 5.41
CA PRO A 37 -11.59 22.75 6.06
C PRO A 37 -10.43 23.73 5.94
N ILE A 38 -9.69 23.91 7.04
CA ILE A 38 -8.40 24.59 7.05
C ILE A 38 -7.32 23.55 6.72
N ILE A 39 -6.58 23.79 5.64
CA ILE A 39 -5.53 22.87 5.19
C ILE A 39 -4.19 23.25 5.85
N CYS A 40 -3.67 22.32 6.67
CA CYS A 40 -2.41 22.48 7.39
C CYS A 40 -1.32 21.61 6.75
N SER A 41 -0.62 22.18 5.78
CA SER A 41 0.56 21.55 5.14
C SER A 41 1.62 22.61 4.79
N SER A 42 2.82 22.16 4.43
CA SER A 42 3.91 23.06 4.06
C SER A 42 3.64 23.90 2.79
N GLU A 43 2.61 23.58 2.03
CA GLU A 43 2.19 24.35 0.85
C GLU A 43 1.34 25.58 1.20
N TYR A 44 0.77 25.62 2.39
CA TYR A 44 -0.10 26.68 2.86
C TYR A 44 0.58 27.44 4.00
N SER A 45 1.24 28.56 3.68
CA SER A 45 2.10 29.31 4.63
C SER A 45 1.34 29.89 5.83
N ASN A 46 0.05 30.26 5.67
CA ASN A 46 -0.75 30.98 6.69
C ASN A 46 -1.67 30.06 7.52
N TRP A 47 -1.51 28.72 7.45
CA TRP A 47 -2.41 27.82 8.16
C TRP A 47 -2.46 28.07 9.68
N LYS A 48 -1.34 28.51 10.29
CA LYS A 48 -1.28 28.80 11.74
C LYS A 48 -2.23 29.92 12.15
N GLY A 49 -2.26 30.99 11.35
CA GLY A 49 -3.18 32.12 11.56
C GLY A 49 -4.63 31.69 11.39
N GLN A 50 -4.92 30.93 10.33
CA GLN A 50 -6.27 30.43 10.06
C GLN A 50 -6.78 29.49 11.17
N VAL A 51 -5.94 28.57 11.67
CA VAL A 51 -6.31 27.68 12.80
C VAL A 51 -6.55 28.50 14.07
N SER A 52 -5.67 29.48 14.38
CA SER A 52 -5.86 30.33 15.56
C SER A 52 -7.15 31.16 15.48
N GLU A 53 -7.45 31.71 14.32
CA GLU A 53 -8.70 32.43 14.07
C GLU A 53 -9.92 31.52 14.20
N GLY A 54 -9.87 30.31 13.57
CA GLY A 54 -10.92 29.31 13.64
C GLY A 54 -11.24 28.89 15.07
N ILE A 55 -10.21 28.65 15.90
CA ILE A 55 -10.38 28.34 17.33
C ILE A 55 -11.05 29.52 18.04
N SER A 56 -10.62 30.75 17.80
CA SER A 56 -11.21 31.94 18.44
C SER A 56 -12.68 32.13 18.04
N ARG A 57 -13.03 31.91 16.76
CA ARG A 57 -14.42 31.99 16.28
C ARG A 57 -15.30 30.92 16.90
N ALA A 58 -14.77 29.69 17.03
CA ALA A 58 -15.47 28.60 17.69
C ALA A 58 -15.67 28.88 19.21
N SER A 59 -14.66 29.44 19.88
CA SER A 59 -14.78 29.85 21.31
C SER A 59 -15.82 30.94 21.51
N LEU A 60 -15.94 31.88 20.56
CA LEU A 60 -16.97 32.92 20.59
C LEU A 60 -18.35 32.50 20.12
N ASN A 61 -18.57 31.17 19.92
CA ASN A 61 -19.83 30.60 19.43
C ASN A 61 -20.27 31.11 18.04
N LEU A 62 -19.34 31.58 17.23
CA LEU A 62 -19.57 32.04 15.86
C LEU A 62 -19.53 30.89 14.85
N GLU A 63 -18.90 29.78 15.21
CA GLU A 63 -18.81 28.56 14.41
C GLU A 63 -18.99 27.33 15.32
N LYS A 64 -19.91 26.45 14.95
CA LYS A 64 -20.16 25.19 15.67
C LYS A 64 -19.13 24.11 15.33
N TYR A 65 -18.62 24.12 14.11
CA TYR A 65 -17.75 23.09 13.55
C TYR A 65 -16.48 23.72 13.00
N LEU A 66 -15.32 23.36 13.55
CA LEU A 66 -14.01 23.69 12.98
C LEU A 66 -13.41 22.40 12.42
N THR A 67 -13.11 22.39 11.11
CA THR A 67 -12.48 21.26 10.46
C THR A 67 -11.06 21.62 10.02
N ILE A 68 -10.10 20.83 10.43
CA ILE A 68 -8.68 20.96 10.10
C ILE A 68 -8.27 19.69 9.36
N VAL A 69 -7.63 19.83 8.19
CA VAL A 69 -7.06 18.69 7.46
C VAL A 69 -5.56 18.87 7.38
N SER A 70 -4.80 17.87 7.83
CA SER A 70 -3.35 18.00 8.00
C SER A 70 -2.62 16.72 7.58
N THR A 71 -1.30 16.82 7.42
CA THR A 71 -0.45 15.63 7.32
C THR A 71 -0.13 15.09 8.72
N HIS A 72 0.17 13.77 8.82
CA HIS A 72 0.68 13.18 10.07
C HIS A 72 1.93 13.90 10.60
N GLU A 73 2.75 14.44 9.69
CA GLU A 73 3.92 15.22 10.06
C GLU A 73 3.55 16.54 10.77
N THR A 74 2.42 17.13 10.40
CA THR A 74 1.90 18.34 11.04
C THR A 74 1.50 18.08 12.50
N LEU A 75 0.97 16.89 12.83
CA LEU A 75 0.63 16.53 14.22
C LEU A 75 1.83 16.52 15.16
N LYS A 76 3.05 16.32 14.62
CA LYS A 76 4.31 16.34 15.37
C LYS A 76 4.83 17.78 15.58
N ASN A 77 4.31 18.73 14.83
CA ASN A 77 4.79 20.12 14.86
C ASN A 77 4.42 20.82 16.17
N ASN A 78 5.43 21.37 16.86
CA ASN A 78 5.23 22.06 18.15
C ASN A 78 4.28 23.26 18.06
N SER A 79 4.26 23.97 16.92
CA SER A 79 3.31 25.08 16.72
C SER A 79 1.87 24.56 16.62
N PHE A 80 1.65 23.42 15.95
CA PHE A 80 0.34 22.77 15.86
C PHE A 80 -0.13 22.33 17.25
N LYS A 81 0.72 21.62 18.00
CA LYS A 81 0.41 21.18 19.36
C LYS A 81 0.02 22.35 20.28
N LYS A 82 0.78 23.46 20.23
CA LYS A 82 0.48 24.67 21.00
C LYS A 82 -0.85 25.33 20.63
N LEU A 83 -1.27 25.22 19.37
CA LEU A 83 -2.57 25.76 18.95
C LEU A 83 -3.71 24.87 19.48
N ILE A 84 -3.60 23.55 19.33
CA ILE A 84 -4.64 22.62 19.76
C ILE A 84 -4.75 22.55 21.29
N SER A 85 -3.63 22.66 22.02
CA SER A 85 -3.66 22.68 23.49
C SER A 85 -4.32 23.94 24.11
N ARG A 86 -4.60 24.96 23.30
CA ARG A 86 -5.33 26.18 23.75
C ARG A 86 -6.85 26.01 23.69
N ILE A 87 -7.35 24.94 23.09
CA ILE A 87 -8.77 24.69 22.98
C ILE A 87 -9.31 24.35 24.38
N ASP A 88 -10.30 25.10 24.82
CA ASP A 88 -11.01 24.80 26.06
C ASP A 88 -11.87 23.54 25.89
N ARG A 89 -11.52 22.50 26.61
CA ARG A 89 -12.15 21.16 26.50
C ARG A 89 -13.51 21.08 27.20
N GLU A 90 -13.82 22.01 28.05
CA GLU A 90 -15.14 22.11 28.67
C GLU A 90 -16.13 22.67 27.65
N GLU A 91 -15.71 23.62 26.83
CA GLU A 91 -16.56 24.24 25.82
C GLU A 91 -16.55 23.53 24.46
N MET A 92 -15.43 22.96 24.03
CA MET A 92 -15.26 22.35 22.71
C MET A 92 -14.60 20.98 22.80
N LYS A 93 -15.19 19.98 22.14
CA LYS A 93 -14.58 18.66 22.03
C LYS A 93 -13.68 18.57 20.81
N VAL A 94 -12.63 17.78 20.91
CA VAL A 94 -11.67 17.56 19.82
C VAL A 94 -11.69 16.12 19.38
N LEU A 95 -11.96 15.90 18.07
CA LEU A 95 -11.91 14.61 17.41
C LEU A 95 -10.69 14.53 16.52
N LEU A 96 -9.88 13.50 16.69
CA LEU A 96 -8.87 13.09 15.72
C LEU A 96 -9.46 12.00 14.80
N VAL A 97 -9.39 12.23 13.49
CA VAL A 97 -9.59 11.20 12.46
C VAL A 97 -8.24 10.95 11.80
N ALA A 98 -7.68 9.77 11.97
CA ALA A 98 -6.37 9.40 11.39
C ALA A 98 -6.58 8.43 10.22
N ASP A 99 -6.39 8.91 9.00
CA ASP A 99 -6.43 8.07 7.80
C ASP A 99 -5.07 7.39 7.61
N GLU A 100 -5.07 6.12 7.15
CA GLU A 100 -3.89 5.25 7.12
C GLU A 100 -3.14 5.28 8.45
N CYS A 101 -3.89 5.12 9.54
CA CYS A 101 -3.43 5.35 10.92
C CYS A 101 -2.20 4.52 11.33
N HIS A 102 -1.92 3.41 10.63
CA HIS A 102 -0.71 2.62 10.87
C HIS A 102 0.59 3.42 10.67
N HIS A 103 0.58 4.52 9.89
CA HIS A 103 1.73 5.41 9.74
C HIS A 103 2.08 6.18 11.04
N LEU A 104 1.11 6.40 11.93
CA LEU A 104 1.36 7.05 13.22
C LEU A 104 2.23 6.22 14.17
N GLY A 105 2.32 4.90 13.96
CA GLY A 105 3.21 4.01 14.72
C GLY A 105 4.69 4.08 14.31
N ALA A 106 5.08 4.94 13.37
CA ALA A 106 6.51 5.11 13.04
C ALA A 106 7.28 5.75 14.21
N THR A 107 8.53 5.30 14.44
CA THR A 107 9.36 5.66 15.62
C THR A 107 9.38 7.17 15.91
N GLY A 108 9.56 8.02 14.89
CA GLY A 108 9.53 9.48 15.08
C GLY A 108 8.15 10.07 15.37
N ALA A 109 7.06 9.32 15.15
CA ALA A 109 5.70 9.72 15.48
C ALA A 109 5.35 9.39 16.94
N ILE A 110 5.78 8.24 17.44
CA ILE A 110 5.48 7.74 18.79
C ILE A 110 5.86 8.76 19.88
N GLU A 111 7.02 9.39 19.72
CA GLU A 111 7.55 10.37 20.67
C GLU A 111 6.90 11.75 20.55
N ASN A 112 6.45 12.11 19.35
CA ASN A 112 6.14 13.49 19.00
C ASN A 112 4.69 13.78 18.63
N VAL A 113 3.82 12.77 18.49
CA VAL A 113 2.39 13.02 18.17
C VAL A 113 1.67 13.58 19.39
N TYR A 114 0.80 14.57 19.16
CA TYR A 114 -0.14 15.06 20.17
C TYR A 114 -1.13 13.96 20.51
N LYS A 115 -1.40 13.73 21.79
CA LYS A 115 -2.16 12.56 22.29
C LYS A 115 -3.45 12.91 23.02
N ASP A 116 -3.66 14.18 23.32
CA ASP A 116 -4.80 14.64 24.11
C ASP A 116 -5.98 15.01 23.19
N TYR A 117 -6.86 14.02 22.94
CA TYR A 117 -8.07 14.15 22.16
C TYR A 117 -9.26 13.60 22.96
N ASP A 118 -10.46 14.21 22.82
CA ASP A 118 -11.67 13.69 23.46
C ASP A 118 -12.20 12.45 22.74
N PHE A 119 -12.07 12.44 21.40
CA PHE A 119 -12.48 11.33 20.55
C PHE A 119 -11.40 11.01 19.52
N THR A 120 -11.27 9.74 19.20
CA THR A 120 -10.32 9.27 18.17
C THR A 120 -10.98 8.28 17.23
N LEU A 121 -10.63 8.35 15.96
CA LEU A 121 -11.04 7.40 14.92
C LEU A 121 -9.86 7.10 14.00
N GLY A 122 -9.43 5.85 13.98
CA GLY A 122 -8.41 5.36 13.06
C GLY A 122 -9.05 4.65 11.86
N LEU A 123 -8.56 4.95 10.66
CA LEU A 123 -8.91 4.28 9.42
C LEU A 123 -7.66 3.62 8.84
N SER A 124 -7.72 2.35 8.50
CA SER A 124 -6.63 1.63 7.85
C SER A 124 -7.12 0.34 7.20
N ALA A 125 -6.58 0.01 6.04
CA ALA A 125 -6.78 -1.31 5.44
C ALA A 125 -5.97 -2.41 6.16
N THR A 126 -4.89 -2.01 6.87
CA THR A 126 -3.99 -2.90 7.60
C THR A 126 -3.58 -2.21 8.91
N PRO A 127 -4.40 -2.27 9.96
CA PRO A 127 -4.14 -1.54 11.21
C PRO A 127 -2.88 -2.04 11.93
N ALA A 128 -2.60 -3.33 11.87
CA ALA A 128 -1.36 -3.90 12.42
C ALA A 128 -0.18 -3.61 11.50
N ARG A 129 0.92 -3.14 12.08
CA ARG A 129 2.16 -2.85 11.37
C ARG A 129 2.98 -4.12 11.19
N PHE A 130 3.43 -4.35 9.96
CA PHE A 130 4.20 -5.54 9.62
C PHE A 130 5.57 -5.52 10.33
N PHE A 131 5.85 -6.53 11.16
CA PHE A 131 7.06 -6.65 12.01
C PHE A 131 7.33 -5.45 12.93
N ASP A 132 6.31 -4.70 13.34
CA ASP A 132 6.45 -3.54 14.23
C ASP A 132 5.35 -3.57 15.32
N GLU A 133 5.55 -4.40 16.34
CA GLU A 133 4.61 -4.53 17.46
C GLU A 133 4.54 -3.28 18.33
N GLU A 134 5.66 -2.57 18.51
CA GLU A 134 5.70 -1.34 19.28
C GLU A 134 4.87 -0.25 18.62
N GLY A 135 5.06 -0.05 17.31
CA GLY A 135 4.26 0.87 16.53
C GLY A 135 2.78 0.48 16.49
N THR A 136 2.46 -0.82 16.44
CA THR A 136 1.07 -1.32 16.51
C THR A 136 0.44 -0.99 17.86
N ARG A 137 1.12 -1.32 18.98
CA ARG A 137 0.65 -0.99 20.31
C ARG A 137 0.48 0.51 20.54
N PHE A 138 1.35 1.33 19.96
CA PHE A 138 1.19 2.77 20.03
C PHE A 138 -0.07 3.26 19.33
N VAL A 139 -0.34 2.77 18.10
CA VAL A 139 -1.56 3.12 17.36
C VAL A 139 -2.81 2.70 18.15
N GLU A 140 -2.82 1.50 18.73
CA GLU A 140 -3.92 1.02 19.57
C GLU A 140 -4.08 1.85 20.87
N SER A 141 -2.98 2.29 21.47
CA SER A 141 -3.04 3.15 22.66
C SER A 141 -3.58 4.55 22.38
N LEU A 142 -3.35 5.06 21.16
CA LEU A 142 -3.81 6.39 20.73
C LEU A 142 -5.25 6.37 20.23
N LEU A 143 -5.64 5.34 19.47
CA LEU A 143 -6.89 5.30 18.72
C LEU A 143 -7.90 4.27 19.23
N GLY A 144 -7.49 3.40 20.14
CA GLY A 144 -8.28 2.26 20.62
C GLY A 144 -8.12 1.01 19.74
N THR A 145 -8.81 -0.05 20.13
CA THR A 145 -8.85 -1.32 19.39
C THR A 145 -9.77 -1.23 18.19
N THR A 146 -9.59 -2.15 17.23
CA THR A 146 -10.46 -2.22 16.04
C THR A 146 -11.90 -2.52 16.46
N ILE A 147 -12.82 -1.61 16.14
CA ILE A 147 -14.25 -1.69 16.47
C ILE A 147 -15.13 -2.13 15.29
N PHE A 148 -14.62 -2.01 14.07
CA PHE A 148 -15.35 -2.37 12.86
C PHE A 148 -14.36 -2.82 11.79
N THR A 149 -14.71 -3.89 11.08
CA THR A 149 -13.94 -4.39 9.93
C THR A 149 -14.88 -4.54 8.75
N PHE A 150 -14.46 -3.99 7.60
CA PHE A 150 -15.13 -4.13 6.33
C PHE A 150 -14.14 -4.76 5.34
N GLY A 151 -14.26 -6.08 5.21
CA GLY A 151 -13.30 -6.88 4.46
C GLY A 151 -13.50 -6.82 2.96
N LEU A 152 -12.55 -7.41 2.21
CA LEU A 152 -12.61 -7.46 0.75
C LEU A 152 -13.85 -8.20 0.24
N LYS A 153 -14.23 -9.28 0.91
CA LYS A 153 -15.40 -10.08 0.53
C LYS A 153 -16.68 -9.27 0.63
N GLU A 154 -16.86 -8.59 1.76
CA GLU A 154 -18.01 -7.70 1.99
C GLU A 154 -18.02 -6.54 0.98
N ALA A 155 -16.85 -5.93 0.72
CA ALA A 155 -16.75 -4.83 -0.23
C ALA A 155 -17.12 -5.24 -1.67
N ILE A 156 -16.82 -6.49 -2.07
CA ILE A 156 -17.23 -7.04 -3.36
C ILE A 156 -18.75 -7.35 -3.35
N GLN A 157 -19.26 -7.96 -2.29
CA GLN A 157 -20.68 -8.32 -2.17
C GLN A 157 -21.59 -7.10 -2.17
N GLU A 158 -21.17 -6.03 -1.52
CA GLU A 158 -21.91 -4.75 -1.45
C GLU A 158 -21.68 -3.85 -2.68
N GLY A 159 -20.85 -4.29 -3.66
CA GLY A 159 -20.61 -3.56 -4.91
C GLY A 159 -19.67 -2.35 -4.80
N PHE A 160 -18.95 -2.16 -3.68
CA PHE A 160 -17.93 -1.13 -3.55
C PHE A 160 -16.64 -1.47 -4.32
N LEU A 161 -16.39 -2.76 -4.51
CA LEU A 161 -15.30 -3.29 -5.32
C LEU A 161 -15.84 -4.29 -6.33
N CYS A 162 -15.22 -4.36 -7.52
CA CYS A 162 -15.61 -5.34 -8.53
C CYS A 162 -15.01 -6.72 -8.21
N PRO A 163 -15.68 -7.82 -8.61
CA PRO A 163 -15.09 -9.14 -8.55
C PRO A 163 -13.84 -9.23 -9.43
N TYR A 164 -13.00 -10.23 -9.21
CA TYR A 164 -11.78 -10.36 -9.97
C TYR A 164 -11.38 -11.82 -10.21
N GLU A 165 -10.66 -12.03 -11.31
CA GLU A 165 -9.92 -13.25 -11.60
C GLU A 165 -8.44 -13.07 -11.23
N TYR A 166 -7.84 -14.10 -10.67
CA TYR A 166 -6.44 -14.11 -10.25
C TYR A 166 -5.68 -15.20 -10.97
N TYR A 167 -4.60 -14.85 -11.64
CA TYR A 167 -3.76 -15.76 -12.40
C TYR A 167 -2.34 -15.77 -11.86
N ILE A 168 -1.83 -16.94 -11.53
CA ILE A 168 -0.45 -17.15 -11.09
C ILE A 168 0.43 -17.57 -12.26
N HIS A 169 1.57 -16.94 -12.41
CA HIS A 169 2.63 -17.28 -13.36
C HIS A 169 3.86 -17.75 -12.58
N GLN A 170 4.15 -19.05 -12.69
CA GLN A 170 5.32 -19.62 -12.03
C GLN A 170 6.56 -19.28 -12.83
N VAL A 171 7.56 -18.72 -12.15
CA VAL A 171 8.87 -18.41 -12.72
C VAL A 171 9.95 -18.95 -11.78
N PHE A 172 11.10 -19.28 -12.35
CA PHE A 172 12.23 -19.81 -11.60
C PHE A 172 13.39 -18.80 -11.64
N LEU A 173 14.20 -18.79 -10.60
CA LEU A 173 15.48 -18.10 -10.65
C LEU A 173 16.39 -18.80 -11.68
N THR A 174 17.25 -18.05 -12.35
CA THR A 174 18.34 -18.64 -13.13
C THR A 174 19.37 -19.29 -12.19
N GLU A 175 20.30 -20.05 -12.75
CA GLU A 175 21.39 -20.64 -11.95
C GLU A 175 22.20 -19.55 -11.26
N ASP A 176 22.61 -18.51 -11.98
CA ASP A 176 23.36 -17.39 -11.43
C ASP A 176 22.59 -16.66 -10.31
N GLU A 177 21.29 -16.38 -10.53
CA GLU A 177 20.43 -15.74 -9.51
C GLU A 177 20.27 -16.64 -8.26
N THR A 178 20.23 -17.96 -8.45
CA THR A 178 20.16 -18.93 -7.36
C THR A 178 21.43 -18.94 -6.53
N GLU A 179 22.59 -18.99 -7.19
CA GLU A 179 23.90 -18.94 -6.52
C GLU A 179 24.07 -17.64 -5.73
N GLU A 180 23.77 -16.50 -6.36
CA GLU A 180 23.84 -15.19 -5.69
C GLU A 180 22.91 -15.11 -4.48
N TYR A 181 21.68 -15.64 -4.59
CA TYR A 181 20.72 -15.69 -3.49
C TYR A 181 21.24 -16.55 -2.32
N GLU A 182 21.84 -17.72 -2.62
CA GLU A 182 22.41 -18.63 -1.62
C GLU A 182 23.62 -18.02 -0.93
N GLU A 183 24.53 -17.37 -1.68
CA GLU A 183 25.69 -16.68 -1.10
C GLU A 183 25.28 -15.59 -0.10
N ILE A 184 24.32 -14.73 -0.50
CA ILE A 184 23.86 -13.65 0.38
C ILE A 184 23.16 -14.21 1.61
N THR A 185 22.38 -15.27 1.43
CA THR A 185 21.72 -15.95 2.53
C THR A 185 22.74 -16.52 3.53
N ASN A 186 23.82 -17.11 3.04
CA ASN A 186 24.90 -17.60 3.89
C ASN A 186 25.63 -16.47 4.65
N LYS A 187 25.87 -15.32 3.97
CA LYS A 187 26.42 -14.12 4.62
C LYS A 187 25.49 -13.61 5.74
N ILE A 188 24.18 -13.58 5.50
CA ILE A 188 23.19 -13.21 6.53
C ILE A 188 23.25 -14.17 7.71
N LYS A 189 23.27 -15.50 7.50
CA LYS A 189 23.34 -16.52 8.55
C LYS A 189 24.61 -16.43 9.40
N GLN A 190 25.73 -16.04 8.79
CA GLN A 190 26.98 -15.80 9.52
C GLN A 190 26.89 -14.57 10.43
N MET A 191 26.21 -13.52 9.97
CA MET A 191 26.09 -12.27 10.73
C MET A 191 24.96 -12.29 11.75
N TYR A 192 23.93 -13.06 11.50
CA TYR A 192 22.71 -13.08 12.32
C TYR A 192 22.18 -14.50 12.54
N ARG A 193 22.07 -14.87 13.81
CA ARG A 193 21.36 -16.07 14.26
C ARG A 193 20.14 -15.61 15.05
N PRO A 194 18.92 -15.82 14.55
CA PRO A 194 17.71 -15.40 15.24
C PRO A 194 17.64 -16.01 16.65
N SER A 195 17.40 -15.19 17.67
CA SER A 195 17.01 -15.63 19.01
C SER A 195 15.55 -15.27 19.28
N SER A 196 14.90 -15.97 20.21
CA SER A 196 13.48 -15.75 20.52
C SER A 196 13.16 -14.36 21.07
N ASN A 197 14.18 -13.60 21.49
CA ASN A 197 14.04 -12.27 22.10
C ASN A 197 14.53 -11.12 21.23
N ASP A 198 14.98 -11.38 20.01
CA ASP A 198 15.53 -10.34 19.15
C ASP A 198 14.41 -9.49 18.55
N ASN A 199 14.44 -8.18 18.80
CA ASN A 199 13.65 -7.23 18.05
C ASN A 199 14.32 -7.01 16.68
N PHE A 200 13.94 -7.84 15.70
CA PHE A 200 14.51 -7.87 14.35
C PHE A 200 14.52 -6.50 13.66
N ASN A 201 13.49 -5.69 13.88
CA ASN A 201 13.42 -4.33 13.29
C ASN A 201 14.44 -3.38 13.91
N MET A 202 14.68 -3.51 15.21
CA MET A 202 15.70 -2.70 15.90
C MET A 202 17.08 -3.06 15.37
N LEU A 203 17.32 -4.34 15.16
CA LEU A 203 18.58 -4.86 14.63
C LEU A 203 18.83 -4.42 13.19
N LEU A 204 17.80 -4.44 12.32
CA LEU A 204 17.91 -3.93 10.95
C LEU A 204 18.12 -2.41 10.89
N LYS A 205 17.63 -1.65 11.87
CA LYS A 205 17.88 -0.20 11.96
C LYS A 205 19.30 0.10 12.45
N SER A 206 19.83 -0.70 13.35
CA SER A 206 21.17 -0.50 13.93
C SER A 206 22.30 -1.01 13.04
N ASP A 207 22.10 -2.11 12.30
CA ASP A 207 23.09 -2.71 11.42
C ASP A 207 22.77 -2.47 9.93
N LYS A 208 23.35 -1.39 9.37
CA LYS A 208 23.20 -1.03 7.94
C LYS A 208 23.70 -2.11 7.00
N LYS A 209 24.73 -2.87 7.39
CA LYS A 209 25.30 -3.93 6.54
C LYS A 209 24.35 -5.12 6.45
N LEU A 210 23.81 -5.53 7.59
CA LEU A 210 22.81 -6.61 7.64
C LEU A 210 21.53 -6.20 6.89
N SER A 211 21.03 -4.99 7.10
CA SER A 211 19.88 -4.44 6.36
C SER A 211 20.13 -4.41 4.85
N GLY A 212 21.35 -4.01 4.43
CA GLY A 212 21.77 -4.05 3.01
C GLY A 212 21.69 -5.44 2.41
N LEU A 213 22.18 -6.48 3.13
CA LEU A 213 22.10 -7.87 2.67
C LEU A 213 20.66 -8.39 2.53
N PHE A 214 19.78 -8.07 3.48
CA PHE A 214 18.36 -8.44 3.37
C PHE A 214 17.69 -7.78 2.17
N ASN A 215 17.97 -6.48 1.94
CA ASN A 215 17.42 -5.75 0.79
C ASN A 215 17.97 -6.31 -0.53
N PHE A 216 19.25 -6.62 -0.59
CA PHE A 216 19.86 -7.20 -1.78
C PHE A 216 19.26 -8.55 -2.13
N ARG A 217 19.13 -9.45 -1.13
CA ARG A 217 18.48 -10.75 -1.30
C ARG A 217 17.00 -10.60 -1.78
N ALA A 218 16.25 -9.66 -1.21
CA ALA A 218 14.89 -9.40 -1.64
C ALA A 218 14.81 -8.87 -3.09
N ASN A 219 15.83 -8.10 -3.52
CA ASN A 219 15.87 -7.56 -4.87
C ASN A 219 16.11 -8.63 -5.94
N ILE A 220 16.85 -9.71 -5.65
CA ILE A 220 16.99 -10.84 -6.57
C ILE A 220 15.62 -11.41 -6.92
N LEU A 221 14.77 -11.66 -5.92
CA LEU A 221 13.42 -12.17 -6.14
C LEU A 221 12.51 -11.15 -6.86
N LYS A 222 12.63 -9.88 -6.50
CA LYS A 222 11.83 -8.81 -7.12
C LYS A 222 12.13 -8.65 -8.60
N LYS A 223 13.41 -8.80 -8.99
CA LYS A 223 13.93 -8.55 -10.34
C LYS A 223 14.27 -9.83 -11.13
N ALA A 224 13.77 -10.98 -10.67
CA ALA A 224 14.05 -12.26 -11.32
C ALA A 224 13.79 -12.18 -12.84
N VAL A 225 14.80 -12.47 -13.65
CA VAL A 225 14.81 -12.27 -15.11
C VAL A 225 13.68 -13.01 -15.80
N MET A 226 13.35 -14.20 -15.32
CA MET A 226 12.29 -15.02 -15.91
C MET A 226 10.89 -14.40 -15.78
N LYS A 227 10.68 -13.43 -14.88
CA LYS A 227 9.44 -12.64 -14.84
C LYS A 227 9.23 -11.82 -16.10
N LEU A 228 10.29 -11.16 -16.59
CA LEU A 228 10.23 -10.36 -17.80
C LEU A 228 10.07 -11.24 -19.05
N VAL A 229 10.68 -12.42 -19.06
CA VAL A 229 10.51 -13.40 -20.15
C VAL A 229 9.04 -13.84 -20.20
N ARG A 230 8.48 -14.26 -19.07
CA ARG A 230 7.08 -14.70 -19.01
C ARG A 230 6.11 -13.57 -19.29
N PHE A 231 6.39 -12.36 -18.81
CA PHE A 231 5.60 -11.17 -19.10
C PHE A 231 5.57 -10.89 -20.61
N ARG A 232 6.72 -10.93 -21.30
CA ARG A 232 6.81 -10.75 -22.75
C ARG A 232 5.92 -11.75 -23.49
N GLU A 233 5.97 -13.02 -23.13
CA GLU A 233 5.12 -14.07 -23.75
C GLU A 233 3.64 -13.71 -23.63
N ILE A 234 3.19 -13.37 -22.42
CA ILE A 234 1.77 -13.03 -22.17
C ILE A 234 1.35 -11.78 -22.96
N ILE A 235 2.19 -10.75 -22.98
CA ILE A 235 1.88 -9.51 -23.71
C ILE A 235 1.80 -9.77 -25.20
N GLN A 236 2.70 -10.58 -25.77
CA GLN A 236 2.66 -10.92 -27.20
C GLN A 236 1.41 -11.74 -27.58
N GLU A 237 1.03 -12.73 -26.74
CA GLU A 237 -0.18 -13.52 -26.93
C GLU A 237 -1.45 -12.65 -26.89
N ARG A 238 -1.49 -11.64 -26.01
CA ARG A 238 -2.67 -10.85 -25.68
C ARG A 238 -2.63 -9.41 -26.17
N ARG A 239 -1.67 -9.03 -27.02
CA ARG A 239 -1.42 -7.63 -27.45
C ARG A 239 -2.65 -6.86 -27.91
N LYS A 240 -3.63 -7.53 -28.55
CA LYS A 240 -4.87 -6.90 -29.04
C LYS A 240 -5.87 -6.59 -27.92
N ASP A 241 -5.78 -7.31 -26.80
CA ASP A 241 -6.73 -7.21 -25.69
C ASP A 241 -6.21 -6.30 -24.57
N ILE A 242 -4.92 -5.90 -24.63
CA ILE A 242 -4.30 -5.05 -23.62
C ILE A 242 -4.91 -3.66 -23.65
N LYS A 243 -5.68 -3.33 -22.62
CA LYS A 243 -6.33 -2.02 -22.46
C LYS A 243 -6.60 -1.75 -20.98
N HIS A 244 -6.42 -0.51 -20.56
CA HIS A 244 -6.58 -0.11 -19.14
C HIS A 244 -5.81 -1.01 -18.18
N THR A 245 -4.57 -1.32 -18.56
CA THR A 245 -3.68 -2.24 -17.85
C THR A 245 -2.66 -1.47 -17.02
N ILE A 246 -2.34 -1.98 -15.83
CA ILE A 246 -1.24 -1.47 -15.03
C ILE A 246 -0.18 -2.55 -14.84
N VAL A 247 1.10 -2.16 -14.91
CA VAL A 247 2.24 -3.04 -14.60
C VAL A 247 2.99 -2.49 -13.40
N PHE A 248 2.97 -3.24 -12.30
CA PHE A 248 3.73 -2.92 -11.09
C PHE A 248 5.14 -3.47 -11.19
N CYS A 249 6.10 -2.57 -11.36
CA CYS A 249 7.53 -2.88 -11.50
C CYS A 249 8.28 -2.71 -10.17
N ALA A 250 9.47 -3.29 -10.06
CA ALA A 250 10.40 -2.96 -8.99
C ALA A 250 10.80 -1.47 -9.04
N PRO A 251 11.17 -0.86 -7.91
CA PRO A 251 11.62 0.53 -7.86
C PRO A 251 13.03 0.67 -8.48
N ASP A 252 13.12 0.43 -9.78
CA ASP A 252 14.33 0.49 -10.58
C ASP A 252 14.02 0.97 -12.00
N MET A 253 14.59 2.10 -12.39
CA MET A 253 14.38 2.68 -13.73
C MET A 253 14.77 1.74 -14.86
N LYS A 254 15.86 0.95 -14.67
CA LYS A 254 16.31 -0.03 -15.69
C LYS A 254 15.26 -1.13 -15.92
N GLU A 255 14.58 -1.57 -14.86
CA GLU A 255 13.51 -2.56 -15.01
C GLU A 255 12.29 -1.95 -15.69
N LEU A 256 11.93 -0.72 -15.32
CA LEU A 256 10.87 0.03 -15.98
C LEU A 256 11.14 0.19 -17.49
N ASP A 257 12.40 0.47 -17.89
CA ASP A 257 12.81 0.58 -19.28
C ASP A 257 12.67 -0.73 -20.03
N LYS A 258 13.03 -1.87 -19.40
CA LYS A 258 12.84 -3.20 -19.98
C LYS A 258 11.37 -3.52 -20.21
N VAL A 259 10.52 -3.22 -19.23
CA VAL A 259 9.06 -3.41 -19.33
C VAL A 259 8.48 -2.52 -20.45
N ALA A 260 8.87 -1.25 -20.50
CA ALA A 260 8.44 -0.33 -21.57
C ALA A 260 8.89 -0.81 -22.97
N SER A 261 10.10 -1.37 -23.10
CA SER A 261 10.57 -1.98 -24.35
C SER A 261 9.72 -3.19 -24.75
N ILE A 262 9.40 -4.09 -23.80
CA ILE A 262 8.54 -5.25 -24.08
C ILE A 262 7.16 -4.82 -24.59
N LEU A 263 6.57 -3.80 -23.98
CA LEU A 263 5.27 -3.27 -24.39
C LEU A 263 5.34 -2.63 -25.79
N LYS A 264 6.41 -1.86 -26.04
CA LYS A 264 6.67 -1.24 -27.36
C LYS A 264 6.86 -2.30 -28.47
N ASP A 265 7.63 -3.37 -28.19
CA ASP A 265 7.87 -4.47 -29.14
C ASP A 265 6.57 -5.25 -29.49
N ALA A 266 5.54 -5.13 -28.65
CA ALA A 266 4.22 -5.70 -28.86
C ALA A 266 3.18 -4.70 -29.41
N ASP A 267 3.62 -3.49 -29.84
CA ASP A 267 2.76 -2.40 -30.29
C ASP A 267 1.74 -1.92 -29.24
N VAL A 268 2.05 -2.05 -27.94
CA VAL A 268 1.22 -1.58 -26.83
C VAL A 268 1.67 -0.19 -26.39
N ILE A 269 0.76 0.79 -26.53
CA ILE A 269 1.03 2.18 -26.12
C ILE A 269 1.04 2.27 -24.60
N SER A 270 2.22 2.54 -24.05
CA SER A 270 2.41 2.62 -22.59
C SER A 270 3.01 3.96 -22.18
N HIS A 271 2.73 4.36 -20.95
CA HIS A 271 3.34 5.53 -20.30
C HIS A 271 3.88 5.16 -18.94
N ARG A 272 5.01 5.77 -18.56
CA ARG A 272 5.57 5.63 -17.21
C ARG A 272 4.78 6.51 -16.25
N PHE A 273 4.65 6.00 -15.02
CA PHE A 273 3.97 6.70 -13.96
C PHE A 273 4.75 6.48 -12.67
N THR A 274 5.70 7.39 -12.37
CA THR A 274 6.76 7.18 -11.39
C THR A 274 6.59 7.97 -10.09
N GLY A 275 5.76 9.04 -10.07
CA GLY A 275 5.58 9.97 -8.95
C GLY A 275 6.47 11.20 -9.02
N GLU A 276 7.37 11.25 -9.98
CA GLU A 276 8.19 12.43 -10.26
C GLU A 276 7.41 13.47 -11.06
N GLU A 277 6.28 13.05 -11.66
CA GLU A 277 5.42 13.91 -12.45
C GLU A 277 4.76 14.98 -11.57
N SER A 278 4.69 16.21 -12.10
CA SER A 278 3.90 17.29 -11.49
C SER A 278 2.42 16.92 -11.44
N GLN A 279 1.64 17.57 -10.60
CA GLN A 279 0.21 17.32 -10.47
C GLN A 279 -0.54 17.50 -11.81
N ILE A 280 -0.13 18.47 -12.63
CA ILE A 280 -0.72 18.76 -13.94
C ILE A 280 -0.40 17.62 -14.94
N GLU A 281 0.86 17.19 -15.00
CA GLU A 281 1.28 16.09 -15.88
C GLU A 281 0.57 14.79 -15.48
N ARG A 282 0.51 14.51 -14.18
CA ARG A 282 -0.18 13.35 -13.64
C ARG A 282 -1.64 13.31 -14.06
N SER A 283 -2.36 14.43 -13.97
CA SER A 283 -3.75 14.54 -14.41
C SER A 283 -3.90 14.23 -15.90
N LYS A 284 -3.02 14.76 -16.75
CA LYS A 284 -3.01 14.49 -18.20
C LYS A 284 -2.75 13.01 -18.52
N ILE A 285 -1.78 12.40 -17.85
CA ILE A 285 -1.46 10.96 -18.03
C ILE A 285 -2.69 10.11 -17.70
N LEU A 286 -3.35 10.40 -16.59
CA LEU A 286 -4.54 9.68 -16.16
C LEU A 286 -5.73 9.89 -17.11
N GLU A 287 -5.88 11.08 -17.68
CA GLU A 287 -6.90 11.37 -18.70
C GLU A 287 -6.65 10.57 -19.98
N HIS A 288 -5.41 10.55 -20.49
CA HIS A 288 -5.02 9.73 -21.64
C HIS A 288 -5.18 8.23 -21.39
N PHE A 289 -4.91 7.77 -20.17
CA PHE A 289 -5.17 6.39 -19.79
C PHE A 289 -6.67 6.07 -19.72
N LYS A 290 -7.46 6.98 -19.16
CA LYS A 290 -8.92 6.85 -19.09
C LYS A 290 -9.56 6.83 -20.47
N SER A 291 -9.11 7.66 -21.40
CA SER A 291 -9.58 7.69 -22.79
C SER A 291 -9.05 6.52 -23.64
N GLY A 292 -8.08 5.76 -23.14
CA GLY A 292 -7.48 4.62 -23.84
C GLY A 292 -6.37 5.00 -24.84
N VAL A 293 -5.93 6.26 -24.87
CA VAL A 293 -4.74 6.69 -25.61
C VAL A 293 -3.51 5.93 -25.10
N TYR A 294 -3.35 5.88 -23.78
CA TYR A 294 -2.42 4.95 -23.16
C TYR A 294 -3.16 3.66 -22.79
N GLN A 295 -2.74 2.55 -23.38
CA GLN A 295 -3.30 1.23 -23.08
C GLN A 295 -2.79 0.69 -21.74
N THR A 296 -1.54 1.06 -21.39
CA THR A 296 -0.85 0.56 -20.21
C THR A 296 -0.12 1.68 -19.46
N LEU A 297 -0.20 1.64 -18.13
CA LEU A 297 0.68 2.41 -17.24
C LEU A 297 1.70 1.48 -16.60
N THR A 298 2.98 1.87 -16.65
CA THR A 298 4.04 1.18 -15.89
C THR A 298 4.38 1.98 -14.64
N SER A 299 4.34 1.35 -13.49
CA SER A 299 4.42 2.05 -12.21
C SER A 299 5.41 1.41 -11.24
N MET A 300 6.13 2.26 -10.51
CA MET A 300 6.88 1.92 -9.30
C MET A 300 6.14 2.56 -8.13
N ASN A 301 5.97 1.92 -7.01
CA ASN A 301 5.51 2.42 -5.69
C ASN A 301 4.35 3.46 -5.59
N ILE A 302 3.99 4.18 -6.67
CA ILE A 302 3.07 5.34 -6.64
C ILE A 302 1.66 4.95 -6.26
N PHE A 303 1.25 3.75 -6.66
CA PHE A 303 -0.10 3.28 -6.35
C PHE A 303 -0.26 2.82 -4.89
N ASN A 304 0.76 2.96 -4.06
CA ASN A 304 0.65 2.63 -2.65
C ASN A 304 -0.18 3.67 -1.89
N GLU A 305 -0.20 4.96 -2.33
CA GLU A 305 -0.90 6.03 -1.60
C GLU A 305 -1.55 7.08 -2.53
N GLY A 306 -2.82 7.38 -2.32
CA GLY A 306 -3.47 8.62 -2.75
C GLY A 306 -3.88 8.77 -4.23
N ILE A 307 -3.68 7.78 -5.13
CA ILE A 307 -4.08 7.90 -6.53
C ILE A 307 -5.29 7.03 -6.82
N ASP A 308 -6.33 7.63 -7.37
CA ASP A 308 -7.56 6.96 -7.78
C ASP A 308 -7.62 6.77 -9.30
N VAL A 309 -7.61 5.49 -9.76
CA VAL A 309 -7.72 5.14 -11.17
C VAL A 309 -8.71 3.99 -11.35
N PRO A 310 -10.01 4.24 -11.22
CA PRO A 310 -11.04 3.18 -11.32
C PRO A 310 -11.08 2.47 -12.66
N THR A 311 -10.54 3.10 -13.71
CA THR A 311 -10.49 2.54 -15.08
C THR A 311 -9.56 1.35 -15.24
N ILE A 312 -8.68 1.05 -14.27
CA ILE A 312 -7.81 -0.14 -14.33
C ILE A 312 -8.67 -1.41 -14.38
N ARG A 313 -8.51 -2.19 -15.43
CA ARG A 313 -9.21 -3.48 -15.62
C ARG A 313 -8.29 -4.68 -15.43
N GLU A 314 -7.00 -4.49 -15.64
CA GLU A 314 -6.00 -5.54 -15.57
C GLU A 314 -4.74 -5.06 -14.88
N ALA A 315 -4.12 -5.92 -14.09
CA ALA A 315 -2.87 -5.62 -13.40
C ALA A 315 -1.87 -6.76 -13.52
N PHE A 316 -0.61 -6.41 -13.82
CA PHE A 316 0.53 -7.33 -13.76
C PHE A 316 1.41 -6.95 -12.57
N ILE A 317 1.61 -7.88 -11.64
CA ILE A 317 2.44 -7.70 -10.45
C ILE A 317 3.82 -8.36 -10.71
N LEU A 318 4.71 -7.66 -11.41
CA LEU A 318 6.07 -8.14 -11.66
C LEU A 318 6.94 -8.06 -10.40
N SER A 319 6.73 -7.03 -9.58
CA SER A 319 7.40 -6.88 -8.31
C SER A 319 6.40 -6.77 -7.18
N SER A 320 6.41 -7.76 -6.30
CA SER A 320 5.64 -7.76 -5.07
C SER A 320 6.55 -7.48 -3.88
N SER A 321 6.04 -6.72 -2.93
CA SER A 321 6.62 -6.59 -1.61
C SER A 321 6.17 -7.77 -0.74
N THR A 322 6.98 -8.13 0.24
CA THR A 322 6.56 -9.03 1.31
C THR A 322 5.67 -8.31 2.34
N ASN A 323 5.51 -6.99 2.21
CA ASN A 323 4.66 -6.20 3.09
C ASN A 323 3.18 -6.35 2.68
N PRO A 324 2.33 -6.92 3.56
CA PRO A 324 0.90 -7.09 3.29
C PRO A 324 0.18 -5.79 2.92
N THR A 325 0.55 -4.69 3.55
CA THR A 325 -0.06 -3.38 3.30
C THR A 325 0.03 -2.98 1.82
N GLU A 326 1.22 -3.13 1.21
CA GLU A 326 1.41 -2.71 -0.18
C GLU A 326 0.56 -3.53 -1.16
N TYR A 327 0.53 -4.85 -1.03
CA TYR A 327 -0.23 -5.65 -2.00
C TYR A 327 -1.75 -5.57 -1.76
N VAL A 328 -2.20 -5.39 -0.51
CA VAL A 328 -3.62 -5.15 -0.21
C VAL A 328 -4.07 -3.81 -0.81
N GLN A 329 -3.28 -2.75 -0.65
CA GLN A 329 -3.58 -1.44 -1.24
C GLN A 329 -3.59 -1.49 -2.77
N ARG A 330 -2.58 -2.12 -3.40
CA ARG A 330 -2.54 -2.29 -4.88
C ARG A 330 -3.78 -3.02 -5.37
N ARG A 331 -4.14 -4.15 -4.74
CA ARG A 331 -5.35 -4.91 -5.08
C ARG A 331 -6.60 -4.05 -4.95
N GLY A 332 -6.79 -3.37 -3.82
CA GLY A 332 -7.94 -2.51 -3.59
C GLY A 332 -8.13 -1.45 -4.68
N ARG A 333 -7.04 -0.87 -5.22
CA ARG A 333 -7.11 0.12 -6.30
C ARG A 333 -7.49 -0.50 -7.64
N VAL A 334 -6.97 -1.69 -7.94
CA VAL A 334 -7.32 -2.43 -9.16
C VAL A 334 -8.80 -2.82 -9.15
N LEU A 335 -9.39 -3.08 -7.99
CA LEU A 335 -10.76 -3.54 -7.85
C LEU A 335 -11.81 -2.42 -7.75
N ARG A 336 -11.43 -1.15 -7.75
CA ARG A 336 -12.41 -0.05 -7.71
C ARG A 336 -13.39 -0.13 -8.86
N VAL A 337 -14.66 0.09 -8.56
CA VAL A 337 -15.74 0.12 -9.55
C VAL A 337 -15.75 1.42 -10.32
N LEU A 338 -16.30 1.39 -11.53
CA LEU A 338 -16.65 2.59 -12.29
C LEU A 338 -18.11 2.94 -12.01
N ASN A 339 -18.39 4.24 -11.83
CA ASN A 339 -19.74 4.73 -11.53
C ASN A 339 -20.75 4.44 -12.65
N ASP A 340 -20.27 4.21 -13.87
CA ASP A 340 -21.08 3.87 -15.06
C ASP A 340 -21.39 2.36 -15.17
N GLY A 341 -20.91 1.54 -14.24
CA GLY A 341 -21.09 0.10 -14.24
C GLY A 341 -20.34 -0.66 -15.36
N SER A 342 -19.53 0.02 -16.18
CA SER A 342 -18.85 -0.59 -17.33
C SER A 342 -17.73 -1.58 -16.96
N LYS A 343 -17.33 -1.62 -15.69
CA LYS A 343 -16.31 -2.53 -15.19
C LYS A 343 -16.94 -3.67 -14.41
N GLU A 344 -17.19 -4.77 -15.08
CA GLU A 344 -17.80 -5.97 -14.49
C GLU A 344 -16.84 -6.75 -13.58
N LYS A 345 -15.58 -6.84 -13.99
CA LYS A 345 -14.52 -7.55 -13.25
C LYS A 345 -13.14 -6.96 -13.50
N ALA A 346 -12.18 -7.32 -12.67
CA ALA A 346 -10.76 -7.07 -12.88
C ALA A 346 -9.97 -8.38 -13.07
N ILE A 347 -8.79 -8.28 -13.67
CA ILE A 347 -7.86 -9.40 -13.83
C ILE A 347 -6.54 -9.03 -13.16
N ILE A 348 -6.02 -9.95 -12.35
CA ILE A 348 -4.73 -9.77 -11.68
C ILE A 348 -3.80 -10.92 -12.05
N HIS A 349 -2.66 -10.58 -12.65
CA HIS A 349 -1.57 -11.50 -12.97
C HIS A 349 -0.44 -11.32 -11.94
N ASP A 350 -0.08 -12.38 -11.24
CA ASP A 350 1.00 -12.37 -10.24
C ASP A 350 2.10 -13.36 -10.62
N PHE A 351 3.36 -12.94 -10.50
CA PHE A 351 4.53 -13.73 -10.87
C PHE A 351 5.17 -14.29 -9.60
N ILE A 352 5.00 -15.60 -9.41
CA ILE A 352 5.50 -16.32 -8.24
C ILE A 352 6.87 -16.88 -8.56
N VAL A 353 7.88 -16.46 -7.79
CA VAL A 353 9.23 -16.97 -7.91
C VAL A 353 9.36 -18.26 -7.10
N LEU A 354 9.74 -19.33 -7.79
CA LEU A 354 9.95 -20.63 -7.20
C LEU A 354 11.45 -20.96 -7.20
N PRO A 355 11.97 -21.63 -6.15
CA PRO A 355 13.35 -22.11 -6.15
C PRO A 355 13.54 -23.18 -7.21
N LEU A 356 14.73 -23.21 -7.83
CA LEU A 356 15.11 -24.30 -8.72
C LEU A 356 15.18 -25.62 -7.96
N LEU A 357 14.52 -26.62 -8.51
CA LEU A 357 14.66 -28.01 -8.03
C LEU A 357 15.82 -28.66 -8.81
N LYS A 358 16.96 -28.82 -8.16
CA LYS A 358 18.03 -29.67 -8.69
C LYS A 358 17.59 -31.14 -8.52
N GLU A 359 17.85 -31.98 -9.52
CA GLU A 359 17.57 -33.41 -9.43
C GLU A 359 18.20 -34.00 -8.15
N CYS A 360 17.41 -34.73 -7.36
CA CYS A 360 17.81 -35.35 -6.10
C CYS A 360 18.20 -34.39 -4.94
N ALA A 361 17.95 -33.11 -5.02
CA ALA A 361 18.23 -32.17 -3.91
C ALA A 361 16.94 -31.78 -3.17
N SER A 362 16.93 -31.97 -1.86
CA SER A 362 15.92 -31.34 -1.02
C SER A 362 16.10 -29.82 -1.07
N ILE A 363 14.98 -29.10 -1.19
CA ILE A 363 15.02 -27.63 -1.12
C ILE A 363 15.73 -27.20 0.17
N SER A 364 16.69 -26.27 0.06
CA SER A 364 17.31 -25.62 1.21
C SER A 364 16.23 -25.01 2.13
N ASN A 365 16.51 -24.87 3.42
CA ASN A 365 15.58 -24.21 4.33
C ASN A 365 15.22 -22.78 3.86
N ASP A 366 16.12 -22.13 3.14
CA ASP A 366 15.91 -20.80 2.58
C ASP A 366 14.98 -20.82 1.37
N GLY A 367 15.10 -21.83 0.52
CA GLY A 367 14.15 -22.10 -0.57
C GLY A 367 12.72 -22.35 -0.04
N LYS A 368 12.60 -23.05 1.09
CA LYS A 368 11.30 -23.24 1.76
C LYS A 368 10.70 -21.93 2.28
N GLN A 369 11.53 -21.00 2.77
CA GLN A 369 11.04 -19.69 3.22
C GLN A 369 10.57 -18.82 2.05
N ILE A 370 11.29 -18.83 0.91
CA ILE A 370 10.84 -18.14 -0.31
C ILE A 370 9.49 -18.70 -0.72
N LEU A 371 9.43 -20.01 -0.88
CA LEU A 371 8.23 -20.70 -1.30
C LEU A 371 7.03 -20.33 -0.42
N ARG A 372 7.18 -20.40 0.91
CA ARG A 372 6.10 -20.04 1.85
C ARG A 372 5.61 -18.64 1.64
N LYS A 373 6.50 -17.63 1.62
CA LYS A 373 6.12 -16.22 1.45
C LYS A 373 5.37 -15.94 0.14
N GLU A 374 5.85 -16.51 -0.96
CA GLU A 374 5.21 -16.36 -2.27
C GLU A 374 3.85 -17.04 -2.31
N ILE A 375 3.76 -18.25 -1.75
CA ILE A 375 2.53 -19.02 -1.71
C ILE A 375 1.49 -18.42 -0.76
N ASP A 376 1.89 -17.98 0.45
CA ASP A 376 0.98 -17.34 1.41
C ASP A 376 0.35 -16.08 0.81
N ARG A 377 1.16 -15.25 0.12
CA ARG A 377 0.64 -14.11 -0.62
C ARG A 377 -0.37 -14.54 -1.69
N ALA A 378 -0.04 -15.55 -2.47
CA ALA A 378 -0.90 -16.03 -3.53
C ALA A 378 -2.23 -16.60 -3.00
N PHE A 379 -2.23 -17.27 -1.86
CA PHE A 379 -3.46 -17.72 -1.19
C PHE A 379 -4.35 -16.54 -0.81
N LEU A 380 -3.79 -15.46 -0.24
CA LEU A 380 -4.56 -14.25 0.12
C LEU A 380 -5.22 -13.58 -1.09
N PHE A 381 -4.58 -13.65 -2.27
CA PHE A 381 -5.20 -13.16 -3.50
C PHE A 381 -6.25 -14.13 -4.05
N ALA A 382 -6.00 -15.43 -3.95
CA ALA A 382 -6.90 -16.46 -4.47
C ALA A 382 -8.21 -16.55 -3.68
N GLU A 383 -8.16 -16.36 -2.35
CA GLU A 383 -9.28 -16.59 -1.42
C GLU A 383 -10.59 -15.90 -1.84
N ASN A 384 -10.51 -14.66 -2.31
CA ASN A 384 -11.69 -13.88 -2.70
C ASN A 384 -11.82 -13.70 -4.22
N SER A 385 -11.05 -14.41 -5.03
CA SER A 385 -11.15 -14.34 -6.48
C SER A 385 -12.21 -15.27 -7.03
N MET A 386 -12.79 -14.94 -8.19
CA MET A 386 -13.82 -15.75 -8.86
C MET A 386 -13.35 -17.17 -9.19
N ASN A 387 -12.07 -17.31 -9.54
CA ASN A 387 -11.42 -18.60 -9.87
C ASN A 387 -10.58 -19.16 -8.71
N GLY A 388 -10.81 -18.68 -7.49
CA GLY A 388 -9.99 -18.94 -6.31
C GLY A 388 -9.78 -20.41 -6.00
N LEU A 389 -10.83 -21.23 -6.05
CA LEU A 389 -10.72 -22.68 -5.79
C LEU A 389 -9.75 -23.37 -6.75
N THR A 390 -9.76 -22.98 -8.03
CA THR A 390 -8.84 -23.53 -9.05
C THR A 390 -7.40 -23.11 -8.75
N ILE A 391 -7.20 -21.85 -8.37
CA ILE A 391 -5.86 -21.32 -8.03
C ILE A 391 -5.34 -21.96 -6.75
N MET A 392 -6.15 -22.08 -5.70
CA MET A 392 -5.77 -22.75 -4.45
C MET A 392 -5.36 -24.19 -4.67
N LYS A 393 -6.08 -24.93 -5.55
CA LYS A 393 -5.69 -26.30 -5.93
C LYS A 393 -4.31 -26.32 -6.60
N LYS A 394 -4.03 -25.38 -7.51
CA LYS A 394 -2.71 -25.25 -8.14
C LYS A 394 -1.61 -24.91 -7.10
N LEU A 395 -1.89 -24.01 -6.17
CA LEU A 395 -0.95 -23.63 -5.11
C LEU A 395 -0.62 -24.83 -4.20
N ASN A 396 -1.64 -25.63 -3.83
CA ASN A 396 -1.43 -26.86 -3.06
C ASN A 396 -0.60 -27.90 -3.84
N GLN A 397 -0.81 -28.05 -5.15
CA GLN A 397 0.01 -28.91 -5.99
C GLN A 397 1.48 -28.45 -6.03
N ILE A 398 1.73 -27.13 -6.08
CA ILE A 398 3.08 -26.58 -5.98
C ILE A 398 3.68 -26.94 -4.61
N LEU A 399 2.98 -26.68 -3.50
CA LEU A 399 3.44 -27.02 -2.16
C LEU A 399 3.76 -28.52 -2.04
N ASP A 400 2.86 -29.37 -2.49
CA ASP A 400 3.07 -30.83 -2.46
C ASP A 400 4.31 -31.25 -3.23
N LYS A 401 4.51 -30.69 -4.43
CA LYS A 401 5.70 -30.98 -5.23
C LYS A 401 7.00 -30.62 -4.52
N TYR A 402 7.00 -29.50 -3.80
CA TYR A 402 8.21 -29.00 -3.13
C TYR A 402 8.42 -29.56 -1.72
N LEU A 403 7.35 -29.94 -0.99
CA LEU A 403 7.43 -30.45 0.38
C LEU A 403 7.52 -31.98 0.47
N LYS A 404 6.98 -32.71 -0.54
CA LYS A 404 6.93 -34.19 -0.56
C LYS A 404 8.09 -34.83 -1.30
N MET A 405 9.08 -34.08 -1.78
CA MET A 405 10.26 -34.70 -2.39
C MET A 405 11.00 -35.54 -1.35
N PRO A 406 11.26 -36.86 -1.65
CA PRO A 406 11.99 -37.73 -0.73
C PRO A 406 13.38 -37.17 -0.50
N ARG A 407 13.86 -37.28 0.74
CA ARG A 407 15.29 -37.11 1.03
C ARG A 407 15.99 -38.30 0.36
N CYS A 408 16.71 -38.05 -0.72
CA CYS A 408 17.63 -39.00 -1.28
C CYS A 408 18.78 -39.30 -0.31
#